data_95cb99f08e12e4e1a9534a26c90f30b7
#
_entry.id   95cb99f08e12e4e1a9534a26c90f30b7
#
_cell.length_a   1.000
_cell.length_b   1.000
_cell.length_c   1.000
_cell.angle_alpha   90.00
_cell.angle_beta   90.00
_cell.angle_gamma   90.00
#
_symmetry.space_group_name_H-M   'P 1'
#
loop_
_entity.id
_entity.type
_entity.pdbx_description
1 polymer ?
#
loop_
_entity_poly.entity_id
_entity_poly.type
_entity_poly.pdbx_seq_one_letter_code
_entity_poly.pdbx_strand_id
1 'polypeptide(L)'
;MLVDLARNDLSRNCHDVKVDFYKEMQYYSHVIHLVSRVSGTLREEADPVKAFIDTFPAGPLSGAPKVRAMQLISQLEPHNRGAYGGCIGFIGLNGSLNQAITIRTFVSRNGVLWFQAGGGIVAKSNDEYELQEVNNKLGALKKAIEMAEKM
;
A
#
# COMPACT_ATOMS: atom_id res chain seq x y z
N MET A 1 -14.26 -3.63 0.76
CA MET A 1 -13.06 -4.49 0.67
C MET A 1 -11.83 -3.89 1.38
N LEU A 2 -11.25 -2.74 0.95
CA LEU A 2 -10.02 -2.20 1.58
C LEU A 2 -10.20 -1.85 3.06
N VAL A 3 -11.34 -1.27 3.42
CA VAL A 3 -11.67 -0.93 4.82
C VAL A 3 -11.84 -2.19 5.66
N ASP A 4 -12.43 -3.25 5.11
CA ASP A 4 -12.60 -4.52 5.82
C ASP A 4 -11.26 -5.23 6.04
N LEU A 5 -10.35 -5.16 5.07
CA LEU A 5 -8.98 -5.65 5.25
C LEU A 5 -8.26 -4.89 6.38
N ALA A 6 -8.36 -3.56 6.40
CA ALA A 6 -7.75 -2.74 7.46
C ALA A 6 -8.34 -3.03 8.84
N ARG A 7 -9.67 -3.19 8.94
CA ARG A 7 -10.34 -3.59 10.19
C ARG A 7 -9.86 -4.97 10.66
N ASN A 8 -9.78 -5.93 9.76
CA ASN A 8 -9.32 -7.28 10.09
C ASN A 8 -7.85 -7.26 10.58
N ASP A 9 -6.97 -6.56 9.87
CA ASP A 9 -5.56 -6.47 10.26
C ASP A 9 -5.39 -5.82 11.65
N LEU A 10 -6.10 -4.72 11.94
CA LEU A 10 -6.05 -4.07 13.25
C LEU A 10 -6.66 -4.93 14.37
N SER A 11 -7.70 -5.71 14.09
CA SER A 11 -8.40 -6.53 15.10
C SER A 11 -7.50 -7.57 15.78
N ARG A 12 -6.38 -7.91 15.18
CA ARG A 12 -5.42 -8.87 15.75
C ARG A 12 -4.77 -8.37 17.03
N ASN A 13 -4.45 -7.07 17.08
CA ASN A 13 -3.70 -6.47 18.18
C ASN A 13 -4.45 -5.31 18.85
N CYS A 14 -5.63 -4.93 18.34
CA CYS A 14 -6.43 -3.82 18.84
C CYS A 14 -7.81 -4.26 19.27
N HIS A 15 -8.41 -3.52 20.20
CA HIS A 15 -9.83 -3.54 20.51
C HIS A 15 -10.49 -2.22 20.05
N ASP A 16 -11.81 -2.13 20.13
CA ASP A 16 -12.60 -0.95 19.70
C ASP A 16 -12.29 -0.48 18.27
N VAL A 17 -12.07 -1.46 17.38
CA VAL A 17 -11.76 -1.15 15.96
C VAL A 17 -13.00 -0.57 15.30
N LYS A 18 -12.87 0.66 14.78
CA LYS A 18 -13.95 1.42 14.15
C LYS A 18 -13.50 2.12 12.90
N VAL A 19 -14.47 2.49 12.07
CA VAL A 19 -14.26 3.34 10.89
C VAL A 19 -14.58 4.77 11.31
N ASP A 20 -13.57 5.63 11.36
CA ASP A 20 -13.73 7.02 11.77
C ASP A 20 -14.44 7.84 10.68
N PHE A 21 -14.05 7.60 9.42
CA PHE A 21 -14.75 8.12 8.24
C PHE A 21 -14.62 7.15 7.06
N TYR A 22 -15.58 7.22 6.14
CA TYR A 22 -15.69 6.28 5.03
C TYR A 22 -15.92 6.97 3.70
N LYS A 23 -15.01 6.75 2.75
CA LYS A 23 -15.08 7.28 1.38
C LYS A 23 -15.23 8.81 1.34
N GLU A 24 -14.53 9.53 2.19
CA GLU A 24 -14.45 10.98 2.08
C GLU A 24 -13.63 11.39 0.87
N MET A 25 -14.17 12.30 0.09
CA MET A 25 -13.47 12.86 -1.05
C MET A 25 -12.46 13.91 -0.56
N GLN A 26 -11.18 13.63 -0.76
CA GLN A 26 -10.11 14.54 -0.38
C GLN A 26 -9.42 15.10 -1.63
N TYR A 27 -9.27 16.43 -1.63
CA TYR A 27 -8.66 17.17 -2.73
C TYR A 27 -7.20 17.48 -2.38
N TYR A 28 -6.31 17.01 -3.22
CA TYR A 28 -4.88 17.33 -3.15
C TYR A 28 -4.51 18.19 -4.36
N SER A 29 -3.31 18.76 -4.37
CA SER A 29 -2.87 19.65 -5.45
C SER A 29 -2.95 19.06 -6.85
N HIS A 30 -2.83 17.74 -6.99
CA HIS A 30 -2.70 17.06 -8.29
C HIS A 30 -3.63 15.86 -8.44
N VAL A 31 -4.34 15.47 -7.40
CA VAL A 31 -5.21 14.28 -7.41
C VAL A 31 -6.40 14.45 -6.47
N ILE A 32 -7.48 13.73 -6.77
CA ILE A 32 -8.63 13.59 -5.89
C ILE A 32 -8.68 12.12 -5.45
N HIS A 33 -8.77 11.89 -4.15
CA HIS A 33 -8.84 10.54 -3.59
C HIS A 33 -10.08 10.34 -2.73
N LEU A 34 -10.64 9.13 -2.80
CA LEU A 34 -11.57 8.63 -1.80
C LEU A 34 -10.76 8.02 -0.65
N VAL A 35 -10.83 8.64 0.50
CA VAL A 35 -10.07 8.24 1.69
C VAL A 35 -11.02 7.68 2.74
N SER A 36 -10.59 6.63 3.42
CA SER A 36 -11.26 6.08 4.60
C SER A 36 -10.23 5.91 5.71
N ARG A 37 -10.67 6.02 6.94
CA ARG A 37 -9.83 5.85 8.12
C ARG A 37 -10.41 4.80 9.04
N VAL A 38 -9.56 3.87 9.45
CA VAL A 38 -9.86 2.87 10.48
C VAL A 38 -8.93 3.12 11.66
N SER A 39 -9.47 3.13 12.85
CA SER A 39 -8.73 3.25 14.09
C SER A 39 -9.06 2.11 15.05
N GLY A 40 -8.22 1.90 16.03
CA GLY A 40 -8.42 0.94 17.11
C GLY A 40 -7.49 1.26 18.27
N THR A 41 -7.82 0.80 19.45
CA THR A 41 -7.00 0.95 20.64
C THR A 41 -6.10 -0.28 20.78
N LEU A 42 -4.80 -0.06 20.84
CA LEU A 42 -3.84 -1.15 21.03
C LEU A 42 -4.07 -1.83 22.38
N ARG A 43 -4.03 -3.16 22.43
CA ARG A 43 -4.13 -3.91 23.67
C ARG A 43 -2.93 -3.62 24.57
N GLU A 44 -3.12 -3.61 25.89
CA GLU A 44 -2.07 -3.25 26.86
C GLU A 44 -0.83 -4.14 26.75
N GLU A 45 -1.02 -5.41 26.47
CA GLU A 45 0.07 -6.39 26.29
C GLU A 45 0.70 -6.40 24.89
N ALA A 46 0.18 -5.61 23.94
CA ALA A 46 0.65 -5.63 22.57
C ALA A 46 1.83 -4.67 22.36
N ASP A 47 2.87 -5.18 21.75
CA ASP A 47 3.98 -4.36 21.26
C ASP A 47 3.59 -3.58 19.99
N PRO A 48 3.74 -2.25 19.94
CA PRO A 48 3.35 -1.45 18.77
C PRO A 48 4.05 -1.84 17.48
N VAL A 49 5.33 -2.24 17.56
CA VAL A 49 6.12 -2.64 16.38
C VAL A 49 5.62 -3.99 15.87
N LYS A 50 5.36 -4.93 16.78
CA LYS A 50 4.78 -6.22 16.44
C LYS A 50 3.38 -6.06 15.84
N ALA A 51 2.55 -5.22 16.45
CA ALA A 51 1.23 -4.90 15.91
C ALA A 51 1.30 -4.36 14.48
N PHE A 52 2.25 -3.47 14.19
CA PHE A 52 2.50 -3.00 12.84
C PHE A 52 2.93 -4.13 11.90
N ILE A 53 3.88 -4.98 12.32
CA ILE A 53 4.35 -6.13 11.52
C ILE A 53 3.19 -7.08 11.18
N ASP A 54 2.27 -7.30 12.10
CA ASP A 54 1.11 -8.18 11.89
C ASP A 54 0.08 -7.60 10.87
N THR A 55 0.09 -6.28 10.64
CA THR A 55 -0.70 -5.66 9.56
C THR A 55 0.00 -5.74 8.20
N PHE A 56 1.30 -5.99 8.17
CA PHE A 56 2.12 -6.00 6.97
C PHE A 56 2.23 -7.40 6.35
N PRO A 57 2.37 -7.56 5.01
CA PRO A 57 2.21 -6.52 4.01
C PRO A 57 0.75 -6.06 3.89
N ALA A 58 0.57 -4.80 3.46
CA ALA A 58 -0.75 -4.22 3.35
C ALA A 58 -1.67 -5.04 2.42
N GLY A 59 -2.89 -5.32 2.88
CA GLY A 59 -3.86 -6.13 2.14
C GLY A 59 -4.10 -5.68 0.69
N PRO A 60 -4.19 -4.36 0.39
CA PRO A 60 -4.35 -3.87 -0.98
C PRO A 60 -3.20 -4.22 -1.94
N LEU A 61 -2.03 -4.52 -1.42
CA LEU A 61 -0.85 -4.87 -2.23
C LEU A 61 -0.53 -6.36 -2.25
N SER A 62 -1.11 -7.12 -1.35
CA SER A 62 -0.97 -8.58 -1.30
C SER A 62 -2.22 -9.29 -1.84
N GLY A 63 -3.35 -9.04 -1.24
CA GLY A 63 -4.64 -9.66 -1.55
C GLY A 63 -5.23 -10.43 -0.38
N ALA A 64 -6.38 -11.05 -0.63
CA ALA A 64 -7.10 -11.84 0.37
C ALA A 64 -7.54 -13.21 -0.22
N PRO A 65 -7.31 -14.33 0.48
CA PRO A 65 -6.58 -14.50 1.72
C PRO A 65 -5.07 -14.19 1.58
N LYS A 66 -4.50 -13.44 2.52
CA LYS A 66 -3.16 -12.84 2.42
C LYS A 66 -2.05 -13.85 2.07
N VAL A 67 -1.99 -14.96 2.80
CA VAL A 67 -0.94 -15.99 2.58
C VAL A 67 -1.05 -16.60 1.18
N ARG A 68 -2.26 -16.95 0.74
CA ARG A 68 -2.45 -17.53 -0.59
C ARG A 68 -2.14 -16.54 -1.71
N ALA A 69 -2.53 -15.29 -1.54
CA ALA A 69 -2.22 -14.23 -2.49
C ALA A 69 -0.69 -14.04 -2.64
N MET A 70 0.04 -14.02 -1.53
CA MET A 70 1.51 -13.90 -1.55
C MET A 70 2.18 -15.11 -2.23
N GLN A 71 1.68 -16.33 -2.01
CA GLN A 71 2.16 -17.52 -2.72
C GLN A 71 1.97 -17.38 -4.24
N LEU A 72 0.80 -16.91 -4.68
CA LEU A 72 0.53 -16.70 -6.10
C LEU A 72 1.41 -15.59 -6.70
N ILE A 73 1.58 -14.49 -6.00
CA ILE A 73 2.48 -13.40 -6.40
C ILE A 73 3.90 -13.93 -6.62
N SER A 74 4.40 -14.71 -5.67
CA SER A 74 5.74 -15.32 -5.76
C SER A 74 5.91 -16.30 -6.93
N GLN A 75 4.82 -16.90 -7.42
CA GLN A 75 4.83 -17.82 -8.54
C GLN A 75 4.65 -17.12 -9.90
N LEU A 76 3.86 -16.05 -9.92
CA LEU A 76 3.42 -15.40 -11.16
C LEU A 76 4.25 -14.18 -11.54
N GLU A 77 4.79 -13.44 -10.57
CA GLU A 77 5.63 -12.29 -10.87
C GLU A 77 7.05 -12.73 -11.27
N PRO A 78 7.57 -12.25 -12.42
CA PRO A 78 8.88 -12.69 -12.91
C PRO A 78 10.04 -12.11 -12.12
N HIS A 79 9.81 -11.07 -11.31
CA HIS A 79 10.82 -10.34 -10.56
C HIS A 79 10.39 -10.11 -9.12
N ASN A 80 11.36 -10.04 -8.23
CA ASN A 80 11.12 -9.61 -6.86
C ASN A 80 10.70 -8.14 -6.81
N ARG A 81 9.73 -7.83 -5.95
CA ARG A 81 9.19 -6.47 -5.78
C ARG A 81 10.19 -5.47 -5.20
N GLY A 82 11.26 -5.95 -4.54
CA GLY A 82 12.24 -5.10 -3.89
C GLY A 82 11.58 -4.17 -2.86
N ALA A 83 11.73 -2.85 -3.05
CA ALA A 83 11.09 -1.86 -2.18
C ALA A 83 9.58 -1.67 -2.46
N TYR A 84 9.09 -2.04 -3.64
CA TYR A 84 7.67 -1.88 -4.00
C TYR A 84 6.77 -2.71 -3.08
N GLY A 85 5.77 -2.08 -2.51
CA GLY A 85 4.86 -2.71 -1.55
C GLY A 85 5.46 -2.93 -0.16
N GLY A 86 6.69 -2.50 0.06
CA GLY A 86 7.30 -2.41 1.38
C GLY A 86 6.74 -1.25 2.19
N CYS A 87 7.45 -0.84 3.22
CA CYS A 87 7.10 0.32 4.02
C CYS A 87 8.31 1.24 4.23
N ILE A 88 8.01 2.52 4.40
CA ILE A 88 8.98 3.55 4.77
C ILE A 88 8.39 4.42 5.87
N GLY A 89 9.19 4.76 6.85
CA GLY A 89 8.73 5.61 7.95
C GLY A 89 9.73 5.67 9.09
N PHE A 90 9.24 6.00 10.26
CA PHE A 90 10.07 6.09 11.47
C PHE A 90 9.37 5.43 12.66
N ILE A 91 10.18 5.02 13.61
CA ILE A 91 9.78 4.54 14.92
C ILE A 91 10.48 5.46 15.93
N GLY A 92 9.70 6.21 16.70
CA GLY A 92 10.21 7.11 17.73
C GLY A 92 10.62 6.36 19.00
N LEU A 93 11.57 6.92 19.72
CA LEU A 93 12.02 6.36 21.02
C LEU A 93 10.93 6.39 22.09
N ASN A 94 9.89 7.20 21.90
CA ASN A 94 8.69 7.25 22.75
C ASN A 94 7.61 6.22 22.36
N GLY A 95 7.93 5.27 21.45
CA GLY A 95 6.99 4.26 20.95
C GLY A 95 6.07 4.75 19.84
N SER A 96 6.15 6.02 19.41
CA SER A 96 5.40 6.50 18.26
C SER A 96 5.88 5.81 16.99
N LEU A 97 4.95 5.56 16.06
CA LEU A 97 5.23 4.86 14.81
C LEU A 97 4.45 5.54 13.69
N ASN A 98 5.15 5.90 12.61
CA ASN A 98 4.51 6.44 11.41
C ASN A 98 5.14 5.78 10.19
N GLN A 99 4.32 5.08 9.41
CA GLN A 99 4.74 4.27 8.28
C GLN A 99 3.85 4.52 7.07
N ALA A 100 4.44 4.53 5.90
CA ALA A 100 3.72 4.58 4.63
C ALA A 100 4.11 3.40 3.75
N ILE A 101 3.19 2.98 2.89
CA ILE A 101 3.48 1.94 1.89
C ILE A 101 4.37 2.51 0.81
N THR A 102 5.41 1.78 0.41
CA THR A 102 6.30 2.18 -0.68
C THR A 102 5.65 1.91 -2.02
N ILE A 103 4.87 2.87 -2.49
CA ILE A 103 4.22 2.89 -3.81
C ILE A 103 4.36 4.28 -4.43
N ARG A 104 4.12 4.40 -5.73
CA ARG A 104 4.14 5.69 -6.44
C ARG A 104 5.44 6.46 -6.24
N THR A 105 6.54 5.74 -6.15
CA THR A 105 7.87 6.30 -5.87
C THR A 105 8.92 5.66 -6.75
N PHE A 106 10.06 6.34 -6.87
CA PHE A 106 11.25 5.83 -7.53
C PHE A 106 12.20 5.20 -6.52
N VAL A 107 12.92 4.18 -6.99
CA VAL A 107 14.07 3.62 -6.29
C VAL A 107 15.28 3.82 -7.20
N SER A 108 16.23 4.62 -6.77
CA SER A 108 17.48 4.86 -7.51
C SER A 108 18.59 3.97 -6.97
N ARG A 109 19.20 3.17 -7.84
CA ARG A 109 20.32 2.30 -7.50
C ARG A 109 21.22 2.09 -8.70
N ASN A 110 22.53 2.28 -8.53
CA ASN A 110 23.56 2.05 -9.57
C ASN A 110 23.28 2.80 -10.89
N GLY A 111 22.82 4.06 -10.81
CA GLY A 111 22.51 4.85 -11.99
C GLY A 111 21.22 4.45 -12.72
N VAL A 112 20.46 3.51 -12.16
CA VAL A 112 19.17 3.08 -12.72
C VAL A 112 18.04 3.54 -11.81
N LEU A 113 16.97 4.04 -12.41
CA LEU A 113 15.76 4.48 -11.74
C LEU A 113 14.66 3.43 -11.95
N TRP A 114 14.27 2.79 -10.85
CA TRP A 114 13.24 1.76 -10.85
C TRP A 114 11.92 2.31 -10.32
N PHE A 115 10.82 1.91 -10.94
CA PHE A 115 9.48 2.18 -10.44
C PHE A 115 8.52 1.07 -10.87
N GLN A 116 7.53 0.81 -10.03
CA GLN A 116 6.60 -0.30 -10.22
C GLN A 116 5.18 0.10 -9.82
N ALA A 117 4.19 -0.46 -10.49
CA ALA A 117 2.79 -0.43 -10.09
C ALA A 117 2.13 -1.78 -10.35
N GLY A 118 1.01 -2.02 -9.69
CA GLY A 118 0.19 -3.21 -9.86
C GLY A 118 -1.29 -2.89 -9.67
N GLY A 119 -2.15 -3.78 -10.14
CA GLY A 119 -3.60 -3.76 -9.96
C GLY A 119 -4.09 -4.90 -9.08
N GLY A 120 -5.26 -4.75 -8.49
CA GLY A 120 -5.94 -5.82 -7.77
C GLY A 120 -6.78 -6.65 -8.71
N ILE A 121 -6.45 -7.92 -8.88
CA ILE A 121 -7.18 -8.84 -9.77
C ILE A 121 -8.28 -9.55 -8.99
N VAL A 122 -9.48 -9.54 -9.52
CA VAL A 122 -10.66 -10.25 -9.02
C VAL A 122 -11.32 -11.05 -10.14
N ALA A 123 -12.22 -11.96 -9.80
CA ALA A 123 -12.86 -12.86 -10.76
C ALA A 123 -13.60 -12.16 -11.93
N LYS A 124 -13.96 -10.90 -11.75
CA LYS A 124 -14.64 -10.07 -12.78
C LYS A 124 -13.71 -9.05 -13.43
N SER A 125 -12.40 -9.09 -13.13
CA SER A 125 -11.43 -8.21 -13.77
C SER A 125 -11.35 -8.46 -15.26
N ASN A 126 -11.21 -7.38 -16.01
CA ASN A 126 -10.91 -7.40 -17.43
C ASN A 126 -9.45 -6.98 -17.62
N ASP A 127 -8.68 -7.76 -18.34
CA ASP A 127 -7.22 -7.58 -18.48
C ASP A 127 -6.83 -6.24 -19.11
N GLU A 128 -7.59 -5.75 -20.09
CA GLU A 128 -7.34 -4.46 -20.73
C GLU A 128 -7.55 -3.29 -19.73
N TYR A 129 -8.61 -3.35 -18.93
CA TYR A 129 -8.88 -2.32 -17.91
C TYR A 129 -7.87 -2.36 -16.79
N GLU A 130 -7.46 -3.54 -16.33
CA GLU A 130 -6.43 -3.69 -15.30
C GLU A 130 -5.07 -3.16 -15.79
N LEU A 131 -4.70 -3.46 -17.04
CA LEU A 131 -3.49 -2.92 -17.65
C LEU A 131 -3.55 -1.39 -17.77
N GLN A 132 -4.69 -0.84 -18.19
CA GLN A 132 -4.89 0.60 -18.24
C GLN A 132 -4.77 1.25 -16.85
N GLU A 133 -5.32 0.61 -15.81
CA GLU A 133 -5.18 1.08 -14.44
C GLU A 133 -3.70 1.14 -13.99
N VAL A 134 -2.93 0.10 -14.30
CA VAL A 134 -1.48 0.07 -14.02
C VAL A 134 -0.76 1.22 -14.74
N ASN A 135 -1.06 1.44 -16.03
CA ASN A 135 -0.48 2.54 -16.79
C ASN A 135 -0.84 3.92 -16.19
N ASN A 136 -2.09 4.10 -15.78
CA ASN A 136 -2.54 5.33 -15.11
C ASN A 136 -1.80 5.55 -13.78
N LYS A 137 -1.56 4.48 -13.01
CA LYS A 137 -0.78 4.53 -11.77
C LYS A 137 0.68 4.93 -11.99
N LEU A 138 1.27 4.61 -13.14
CA LEU A 138 2.63 4.99 -13.53
C LEU A 138 2.70 6.39 -14.17
N GLY A 139 1.59 6.95 -14.59
CA GLY A 139 1.54 8.18 -15.38
C GLY A 139 2.25 9.37 -14.74
N ALA A 140 2.04 9.59 -13.43
CA ALA A 140 2.68 10.69 -12.71
C ALA A 140 4.21 10.53 -12.63
N LEU A 141 4.70 9.30 -12.44
CA LEU A 141 6.14 9.00 -12.42
C LEU A 141 6.76 9.19 -13.80
N LYS A 142 6.14 8.70 -14.86
CA LYS A 142 6.58 8.92 -16.25
C LYS A 142 6.66 10.41 -16.56
N LYS A 143 5.63 11.17 -16.18
CA LYS A 143 5.60 12.61 -16.38
C LYS A 143 6.72 13.34 -15.64
N ALA A 144 7.04 12.93 -14.43
CA ALA A 144 8.15 13.51 -13.66
C ALA A 144 9.50 13.30 -14.37
N ILE A 145 9.75 12.13 -14.97
CA ILE A 145 10.95 11.87 -15.76
C ILE A 145 11.00 12.79 -16.99
N GLU A 146 9.90 12.85 -17.77
CA GLU A 146 9.80 13.72 -18.93
C GLU A 146 10.05 15.21 -18.61
N MET A 147 9.66 15.65 -17.41
CA MET A 147 9.94 17.02 -16.95
C MET A 147 11.41 17.20 -16.59
N ALA A 148 12.01 16.24 -15.91
CA ALA A 148 13.42 16.29 -15.52
C ALA A 148 14.36 16.29 -16.74
N GLU A 149 14.01 15.56 -17.81
CA GLU A 149 14.78 15.54 -19.07
C GLU A 149 14.76 16.87 -19.82
N LYS A 150 13.83 17.78 -19.50
CA LYS A 150 13.69 19.10 -20.13
C LYS A 150 14.34 20.22 -19.33
N MET A 151 14.88 19.91 -18.16
CA MET A 151 15.59 20.85 -17.30
C MET A 151 17.09 20.93 -17.64
#